data_2218bc241c60bebb93ae470084cb7716
#
_entry.id   2218bc241c60bebb93ae470084cb7716
#
_cell.length_a   1.000
_cell.length_b   1.000
_cell.length_c   1.000
_cell.angle_alpha   90.00
_cell.angle_beta   90.00
_cell.angle_gamma   90.00
#
_symmetry.space_group_name_H-M   'P 1'
#
loop_
_entity.id
_entity.type
_entity.pdbx_description
1 polymer ?
#
loop_
_entity_poly.entity_id
_entity_poly.type
_entity_poly.pdbx_seq_one_letter_code
_entity_poly.pdbx_strand_id
1 'polypeptide(L)'
;MKITLLSFLRLLCLLMAAGIAHAQGNLEINTPVVAQLKGAMHARYTQLSPLLVSGALGLASDGTVQMHDANAVPLAQRQAAQGLIAAENADRIALYREIARANGKPEWEQEIRTTFAQRWIDKAPAGWWVQDARGNWTRK
;
A
#
# COMPACT_ATOMS: atom_id res chain seq x y z
N MET A 1 17.51 46.67 -33.06
CA MET A 1 17.53 45.87 -31.81
C MET A 1 17.71 44.41 -32.21
N LYS A 2 18.92 43.87 -32.11
CA LYS A 2 19.23 42.48 -32.44
C LYS A 2 18.95 41.61 -31.22
N ILE A 3 17.79 41.01 -31.17
CA ILE A 3 17.49 39.98 -30.18
C ILE A 3 18.27 38.73 -30.62
N THR A 4 19.34 38.44 -29.92
CA THR A 4 20.20 37.31 -30.26
C THR A 4 19.48 35.99 -29.99
N LEU A 5 19.63 35.04 -30.90
CA LEU A 5 19.04 33.69 -30.86
C LEU A 5 19.26 32.98 -29.52
N LEU A 6 20.32 33.35 -28.79
CA LEU A 6 20.65 32.86 -27.46
C LEU A 6 19.62 33.26 -26.38
N SER A 7 18.97 34.41 -26.51
CA SER A 7 17.96 34.90 -25.55
C SER A 7 16.65 34.12 -25.70
N PHE A 8 16.30 33.71 -26.91
CA PHE A 8 15.12 32.89 -27.19
C PHE A 8 15.29 31.45 -26.68
N LEU A 9 16.49 30.89 -26.77
CA LEU A 9 16.82 29.56 -26.28
C LEU A 9 16.80 29.48 -24.74
N ARG A 10 17.20 30.57 -24.06
CA ARG A 10 17.14 30.65 -22.60
C ARG A 10 15.71 30.81 -22.06
N LEU A 11 14.82 31.47 -22.80
CA LEU A 11 13.42 31.62 -22.44
C LEU A 11 12.63 30.30 -22.65
N LEU A 12 12.99 29.51 -23.66
CA LEU A 12 12.40 28.23 -23.95
C LEU A 12 12.80 27.16 -22.92
N CYS A 13 14.01 27.22 -22.37
CA CYS A 13 14.46 26.31 -21.31
C CYS A 13 13.82 26.60 -19.93
N LEU A 14 13.32 27.81 -19.69
CA LEU A 14 12.63 28.15 -18.44
C LEU A 14 11.17 27.70 -18.42
N LEU A 15 10.58 27.37 -19.54
CA LEU A 15 9.19 26.90 -19.67
C LEU A 15 9.05 25.36 -19.55
N MET A 16 10.15 24.61 -19.52
CA MET A 16 10.13 23.15 -19.38
C MET A 16 10.31 22.67 -17.92
N ALA A 17 10.41 23.60 -16.96
CA ALA A 17 10.39 23.29 -15.54
C ALA A 17 9.01 23.53 -14.92
N ALA A 18 7.94 23.32 -15.68
CA ALA A 18 6.66 22.99 -15.10
C ALA A 18 6.82 21.58 -14.52
N GLY A 19 7.37 21.53 -13.30
CA GLY A 19 7.43 20.32 -12.52
C GLY A 19 6.07 19.65 -12.60
N ILE A 20 6.06 18.38 -12.94
CA ILE A 20 4.93 17.51 -12.69
C ILE A 20 4.75 17.57 -11.17
N ALA A 21 3.99 18.54 -10.69
CA ALA A 21 3.43 18.47 -9.36
C ALA A 21 2.52 17.26 -9.43
N HIS A 22 3.05 16.10 -9.06
CA HIS A 22 2.23 15.00 -8.64
C HIS A 22 1.45 15.58 -7.47
N ALA A 23 0.19 15.92 -7.71
CA ALA A 23 -0.73 16.23 -6.66
C ALA A 23 -0.80 14.95 -5.82
N GLN A 24 0.01 14.89 -4.76
CA GLN A 24 -0.08 13.80 -3.80
C GLN A 24 -1.46 13.93 -3.19
N GLY A 25 -2.35 13.00 -3.53
CA GLY A 25 -3.66 12.92 -2.93
C GLY A 25 -3.56 12.85 -1.41
N ASN A 26 -4.59 13.27 -0.72
CA ASN A 26 -4.63 13.18 0.73
C ASN A 26 -4.83 11.70 1.14
N LEU A 27 -3.75 11.00 1.40
CA LEU A 27 -3.76 9.61 1.87
C LEU A 27 -4.25 9.49 3.33
N GLU A 28 -4.27 10.59 4.07
CA GLU A 28 -4.72 10.65 5.47
C GLU A 28 -6.19 11.09 5.57
N ILE A 29 -6.92 11.13 4.44
CA ILE A 29 -8.35 11.44 4.45
C ILE A 29 -9.09 10.44 5.35
N ASN A 30 -10.00 10.95 6.17
CA ASN A 30 -10.69 10.13 7.17
C ASN A 30 -12.22 10.29 7.03
N THR A 31 -12.77 9.65 6.01
CA THR A 31 -14.24 9.54 5.89
C THR A 31 -14.77 8.55 6.96
N PRO A 32 -16.08 8.56 7.26
CA PRO A 32 -16.68 7.55 8.14
C PRO A 32 -16.39 6.12 7.68
N VAL A 33 -16.37 5.87 6.37
CA VAL A 33 -16.04 4.55 5.79
C VAL A 33 -14.58 4.20 6.04
N VAL A 34 -13.65 5.15 5.83
CA VAL A 34 -12.21 4.94 6.15
C VAL A 34 -12.02 4.63 7.62
N ALA A 35 -12.68 5.37 8.51
CA ALA A 35 -12.59 5.14 9.96
C ALA A 35 -13.11 3.74 10.35
N GLN A 36 -14.23 3.30 9.76
CA GLN A 36 -14.79 1.97 9.98
C GLN A 36 -13.85 0.87 9.51
N LEU A 37 -13.29 0.97 8.30
CA LEU A 37 -12.35 0.00 7.75
C LEU A 37 -11.09 -0.10 8.61
N LYS A 38 -10.49 1.03 8.98
CA LYS A 38 -9.33 1.07 9.88
C LYS A 38 -9.64 0.45 11.25
N GLY A 39 -10.82 0.68 11.80
CA GLY A 39 -11.27 0.07 13.05
C GLY A 39 -11.36 -1.45 12.96
N ALA A 40 -11.95 -1.99 11.89
CA ALA A 40 -12.06 -3.43 11.63
C ALA A 40 -10.67 -4.08 11.47
N MET A 41 -9.77 -3.45 10.71
CA MET A 41 -8.40 -3.91 10.52
C MET A 41 -7.61 -3.89 11.84
N HIS A 42 -7.77 -2.85 12.66
CA HIS A 42 -7.14 -2.75 13.97
C HIS A 42 -7.61 -3.86 14.92
N ALA A 43 -8.91 -4.12 14.97
CA ALA A 43 -9.46 -5.21 15.79
C ALA A 43 -8.95 -6.59 15.34
N ARG A 44 -8.80 -6.80 14.03
CA ARG A 44 -8.28 -8.06 13.45
C ARG A 44 -6.79 -8.25 13.70
N TYR A 45 -6.04 -7.17 13.88
CA TYR A 45 -4.59 -7.23 14.04
C TYR A 45 -4.14 -8.14 15.19
N THR A 46 -4.91 -8.23 16.28
CA THR A 46 -4.62 -9.12 17.42
C THR A 46 -4.54 -10.60 17.00
N GLN A 47 -5.30 -11.00 15.98
CA GLN A 47 -5.32 -12.36 15.44
C GLN A 47 -4.28 -12.54 14.32
N LEU A 48 -4.01 -11.52 13.53
CA LEU A 48 -3.01 -11.57 12.44
C LEU A 48 -1.58 -11.51 12.95
N SER A 49 -1.31 -10.73 13.99
CA SER A 49 0.03 -10.48 14.49
C SER A 49 0.80 -11.76 14.83
N PRO A 50 0.25 -12.75 15.56
CA PRO A 50 0.96 -14.00 15.83
C PRO A 50 1.33 -14.77 14.56
N LEU A 51 0.48 -14.72 13.54
CA LEU A 51 0.72 -15.40 12.26
C LEU A 51 1.80 -14.70 11.42
N LEU A 52 1.91 -13.38 11.51
CA LEU A 52 2.98 -12.60 10.90
C LEU A 52 4.32 -12.83 11.61
N VAL A 53 4.30 -12.87 12.94
CA VAL A 53 5.50 -13.15 13.76
C VAL A 53 6.03 -14.56 13.53
N SER A 54 5.17 -15.56 13.39
CA SER A 54 5.56 -16.94 13.13
C SER A 54 6.09 -17.17 11.71
N GLY A 55 5.89 -16.23 10.79
CA GLY A 55 6.21 -16.39 9.38
C GLY A 55 5.16 -17.16 8.58
N ALA A 56 4.04 -17.54 9.18
CA ALA A 56 2.92 -18.15 8.47
C ALA A 56 2.36 -17.20 7.41
N LEU A 57 2.27 -15.93 7.74
CA LEU A 57 1.83 -14.86 6.83
C LEU A 57 2.98 -13.91 6.51
N GLY A 58 2.85 -13.23 5.38
CA GLY A 58 3.73 -12.15 4.97
C GLY A 58 2.98 -11.02 4.28
N LEU A 59 3.66 -9.88 4.14
CA LEU A 59 3.15 -8.69 3.46
C LEU A 59 3.59 -8.73 1.99
N ALA A 60 2.62 -8.80 1.10
CA ALA A 60 2.87 -8.85 -0.33
C ALA A 60 3.12 -7.46 -0.92
N SER A 61 3.87 -7.41 -2.02
CA SER A 61 4.18 -6.17 -2.75
C SER A 61 2.96 -5.51 -3.40
N ASP A 62 1.85 -6.25 -3.52
CA ASP A 62 0.59 -5.75 -4.06
C ASP A 62 -0.34 -5.11 -3.03
N GLY A 63 0.10 -4.96 -1.78
CA GLY A 63 -0.67 -4.35 -0.70
C GLY A 63 -1.60 -5.32 0.04
N THR A 64 -1.48 -6.62 -0.20
CA THR A 64 -2.23 -7.67 0.49
C THR A 64 -1.39 -8.40 1.53
N VAL A 65 -2.06 -9.14 2.41
CA VAL A 65 -1.46 -10.16 3.26
C VAL A 65 -1.62 -11.52 2.56
N GLN A 66 -0.59 -12.32 2.58
CA GLN A 66 -0.62 -13.64 1.94
C GLN A 66 -0.09 -14.74 2.88
N MET A 67 -0.54 -15.96 2.65
CA MET A 67 0.06 -17.14 3.28
C MET A 67 1.48 -17.29 2.72
N HIS A 68 2.48 -17.20 3.60
CA HIS A 68 3.88 -17.40 3.27
C HIS A 68 4.30 -18.84 3.53
N ASP A 69 4.03 -19.35 4.73
CA ASP A 69 4.33 -20.75 5.11
C ASP A 69 3.12 -21.39 5.81
N ALA A 70 2.36 -22.17 5.05
CA ALA A 70 1.20 -22.88 5.59
C ALA A 70 1.58 -23.93 6.65
N ASN A 71 2.81 -24.43 6.66
CA ASN A 71 3.27 -25.42 7.65
C ASN A 71 3.49 -24.79 9.04
N ALA A 72 3.65 -23.47 9.11
CA ALA A 72 3.70 -22.73 10.36
C ALA A 72 2.32 -22.61 11.05
N VAL A 73 1.23 -23.04 10.36
CA VAL A 73 -0.13 -23.03 10.90
C VAL A 73 -0.59 -24.48 11.15
N PRO A 74 -1.01 -24.85 12.37
CA PRO A 74 -1.62 -26.15 12.63
C PRO A 74 -2.77 -26.42 11.66
N LEU A 75 -2.86 -27.65 11.16
CA LEU A 75 -3.83 -28.02 10.12
C LEU A 75 -5.27 -27.60 10.48
N ALA A 76 -5.67 -27.83 11.73
CA ALA A 76 -7.00 -27.46 12.22
C ALA A 76 -7.28 -25.93 12.21
N GLN A 77 -6.25 -25.09 12.14
CA GLN A 77 -6.34 -23.62 12.17
C GLN A 77 -6.16 -22.98 10.77
N ARG A 78 -5.79 -23.76 9.76
CA ARG A 78 -5.48 -23.20 8.43
C ARG A 78 -6.69 -22.54 7.79
N GLN A 79 -7.88 -23.12 7.93
CA GLN A 79 -9.10 -22.52 7.39
C GLN A 79 -9.43 -21.19 8.07
N ALA A 80 -9.26 -21.09 9.38
CA ALA A 80 -9.47 -19.84 10.11
C ALA A 80 -8.45 -18.78 9.68
N ALA A 81 -7.18 -19.15 9.50
CA ALA A 81 -6.15 -18.26 8.97
C ALA A 81 -6.48 -17.74 7.56
N GLN A 82 -6.97 -18.60 6.67
CA GLN A 82 -7.43 -18.18 5.34
C GLN A 82 -8.60 -17.18 5.43
N GLY A 83 -9.53 -17.39 6.36
CA GLY A 83 -10.62 -16.45 6.62
C GLY A 83 -10.14 -15.09 7.08
N LEU A 84 -9.13 -15.04 7.96
CA LEU A 84 -8.50 -13.80 8.42
C LEU A 84 -7.82 -13.05 7.26
N ILE A 85 -7.09 -13.76 6.42
CA ILE A 85 -6.44 -13.20 5.23
C ILE A 85 -7.50 -12.59 4.30
N ALA A 86 -8.56 -13.33 4.00
CA ALA A 86 -9.61 -12.88 3.11
C ALA A 86 -10.30 -11.60 3.64
N ALA A 87 -10.64 -11.57 4.92
CA ALA A 87 -11.26 -10.40 5.55
C ALA A 87 -10.32 -9.19 5.57
N GLU A 88 -9.06 -9.39 5.91
CA GLU A 88 -8.05 -8.32 5.90
C GLU A 88 -7.87 -7.73 4.51
N ASN A 89 -7.74 -8.57 3.50
CA ASN A 89 -7.53 -8.11 2.12
C ASN A 89 -8.77 -7.42 1.54
N ALA A 90 -9.97 -7.88 1.89
CA ALA A 90 -11.20 -7.20 1.49
C ALA A 90 -11.25 -5.76 2.05
N ASP A 91 -10.91 -5.58 3.33
CA ASP A 91 -10.88 -4.25 3.95
C ASP A 91 -9.75 -3.37 3.39
N ARG A 92 -8.59 -3.93 3.12
CA ARG A 92 -7.48 -3.19 2.48
C ARG A 92 -7.87 -2.67 1.11
N ILE A 93 -8.44 -3.51 0.25
CA ILE A 93 -8.89 -3.12 -1.10
C ILE A 93 -9.99 -2.06 -1.00
N ALA A 94 -10.95 -2.23 -0.09
CA ALA A 94 -12.00 -1.25 0.14
C ALA A 94 -11.43 0.09 0.63
N LEU A 95 -10.40 0.07 1.48
CA LEU A 95 -9.71 1.26 1.97
C LEU A 95 -9.04 2.03 0.82
N TYR A 96 -8.30 1.36 -0.04
CA TYR A 96 -7.62 2.00 -1.18
C TYR A 96 -8.62 2.66 -2.13
N ARG A 97 -9.72 1.96 -2.43
CA ARG A 97 -10.81 2.47 -3.27
C ARG A 97 -11.49 3.68 -2.64
N GLU A 98 -11.79 3.62 -1.35
CA GLU A 98 -12.46 4.72 -0.66
C GLU A 98 -11.59 5.97 -0.57
N ILE A 99 -10.28 5.83 -0.33
CA ILE A 99 -9.34 6.96 -0.33
C ILE A 99 -9.29 7.60 -1.72
N ALA A 100 -9.25 6.81 -2.80
CA ALA A 100 -9.28 7.31 -4.17
C ALA A 100 -10.58 8.09 -4.45
N ARG A 101 -11.72 7.50 -4.09
CA ARG A 101 -13.04 8.11 -4.24
C ARG A 101 -13.16 9.43 -3.47
N ALA A 102 -12.72 9.46 -2.23
CA ALA A 102 -12.80 10.63 -1.36
C ALA A 102 -11.89 11.77 -1.81
N ASN A 103 -10.82 11.48 -2.55
CA ASN A 103 -9.99 12.47 -3.23
C ASN A 103 -10.60 12.95 -4.58
N GLY A 104 -11.76 12.42 -4.99
CA GLY A 104 -12.36 12.72 -6.29
C GLY A 104 -11.59 12.13 -7.48
N LYS A 105 -10.76 11.12 -7.22
CA LYS A 105 -9.85 10.50 -8.17
C LYS A 105 -9.93 8.97 -8.11
N PRO A 106 -11.06 8.36 -8.49
CA PRO A 106 -11.21 6.89 -8.44
C PRO A 106 -10.15 6.15 -9.26
N GLU A 107 -9.57 6.76 -10.28
CA GLU A 107 -8.48 6.23 -11.09
C GLU A 107 -7.16 6.07 -10.31
N TRP A 108 -7.03 6.69 -9.14
CA TRP A 108 -5.83 6.59 -8.30
C TRP A 108 -5.79 5.34 -7.42
N GLU A 109 -6.80 4.48 -7.46
CA GLU A 109 -6.87 3.28 -6.59
C GLU A 109 -5.59 2.44 -6.65
N GLN A 110 -5.05 2.20 -7.86
CA GLN A 110 -3.83 1.40 -8.03
C GLN A 110 -2.58 2.10 -7.47
N GLU A 111 -2.46 3.41 -7.65
CA GLU A 111 -1.35 4.18 -7.11
C GLU A 111 -1.38 4.23 -5.59
N ILE A 112 -2.56 4.44 -5.02
CA ILE A 112 -2.78 4.42 -3.57
C ILE A 112 -2.44 3.03 -3.01
N ARG A 113 -2.89 1.97 -3.65
CA ARG A 113 -2.57 0.58 -3.30
C ARG A 113 -1.06 0.34 -3.25
N THR A 114 -0.33 0.76 -4.28
CA THR A 114 1.13 0.64 -4.34
C THR A 114 1.81 1.42 -3.22
N THR A 115 1.35 2.63 -2.95
CA THR A 115 1.88 3.47 -1.87
C THR A 115 1.66 2.84 -0.50
N PHE A 116 0.46 2.30 -0.24
CA PHE A 116 0.17 1.61 1.02
C PHE A 116 0.94 0.29 1.15
N ALA A 117 1.11 -0.47 0.07
CA ALA A 117 1.95 -1.67 0.07
C ALA A 117 3.35 -1.36 0.57
N GLN A 118 3.97 -0.31 0.04
CA GLN A 118 5.29 0.13 0.50
C GLN A 118 5.28 0.59 1.96
N ARG A 119 4.26 1.34 2.39
CA ARG A 119 4.12 1.77 3.79
C ARG A 119 3.99 0.59 4.76
N TRP A 120 3.19 -0.42 4.40
CA TRP A 120 3.06 -1.63 5.23
C TRP A 120 4.40 -2.34 5.39
N ILE A 121 5.13 -2.50 4.29
CA ILE A 121 6.45 -3.16 4.27
C ILE A 121 7.47 -2.34 5.06
N ASP A 122 7.53 -1.03 4.87
CA ASP A 122 8.49 -0.16 5.57
C ASP A 122 8.27 -0.17 7.09
N LYS A 123 7.01 -0.21 7.53
CA LYS A 123 6.63 -0.23 8.95
C LYS A 123 6.64 -1.63 9.57
N ALA A 124 6.81 -2.68 8.78
CA ALA A 124 6.85 -4.04 9.30
C ALA A 124 8.01 -4.21 10.31
N PRO A 125 7.76 -4.84 11.45
CA PRO A 125 8.82 -5.18 12.40
C PRO A 125 9.90 -6.07 11.79
N ALA A 126 11.11 -6.02 12.36
CA ALA A 126 12.17 -6.95 11.99
C ALA A 126 11.72 -8.41 12.23
N GLY A 127 12.07 -9.28 11.31
CA GLY A 127 11.73 -10.70 11.36
C GLY A 127 10.45 -11.08 10.59
N TRP A 128 9.62 -10.12 10.19
CA TRP A 128 8.47 -10.40 9.34
C TRP A 128 8.91 -10.71 7.91
N TRP A 129 8.09 -11.53 7.24
CA TRP A 129 8.27 -11.81 5.81
C TRP A 129 7.55 -10.77 4.96
N VAL A 130 8.27 -10.22 4.00
CA VAL A 130 7.78 -9.20 3.07
C VAL A 130 8.19 -9.55 1.65
N GLN A 131 7.45 -9.10 0.66
CA GLN A 131 7.84 -9.24 -0.73
C GLN A 131 8.64 -8.02 -1.21
N ASP A 132 9.68 -8.28 -1.97
CA ASP A 132 10.37 -7.25 -2.74
C ASP A 132 9.55 -6.85 -4.00
N ALA A 133 10.05 -5.87 -4.76
CA ALA A 133 9.39 -5.40 -5.98
C ALA A 133 9.26 -6.48 -7.07
N ARG A 134 10.02 -7.56 -6.97
CA ARG A 134 9.98 -8.70 -7.91
C ARG A 134 9.05 -9.81 -7.43
N GLY A 135 8.43 -9.65 -6.25
CA GLY A 135 7.57 -10.64 -5.65
C GLY A 135 8.30 -11.74 -4.89
N ASN A 136 9.62 -11.62 -4.67
CA ASN A 136 10.36 -12.57 -3.87
C ASN A 136 10.15 -12.30 -2.38
N TRP A 137 9.97 -13.35 -1.60
CA TRP A 137 9.89 -13.26 -0.16
C TRP A 137 11.26 -13.04 0.47
N THR A 138 11.33 -12.03 1.31
CA THR A 138 12.52 -11.70 2.09
C THR A 138 12.14 -11.48 3.55
N ARG A 139 13.04 -11.78 4.46
CA ARG A 139 12.83 -11.54 5.88
C ARG A 139 13.38 -10.15 6.22
N LYS A 140 12.59 -9.34 6.86
CA LYS A 140 12.98 -8.00 7.26
C LYS A 140 13.93 -8.00 8.47
#